data_22eb6a9e9aaf8df7cfdcbdf5361fbb1d
#
_entry.id   22eb6a9e9aaf8df7cfdcbdf5361fbb1d
#
_cell.length_a   1.000
_cell.length_b   1.000
_cell.length_c   1.000
_cell.angle_alpha   90.00
_cell.angle_beta   90.00
_cell.angle_gamma   90.00
#
_symmetry.space_group_name_H-M   'P 1'
#
loop_
_entity.id
_entity.type
_entity.pdbx_description
1 polymer ?
#
loop_
_entity_poly.entity_id
_entity_poly.type
_entity_poly.pdbx_seq_one_letter_code
_entity_poly.pdbx_strand_id
1 'polypeptide(L)'
;MSYKKLIISLLILSIMVILPGCLGKLIPTTPSVTPPAGTAGVLYLEPANLTLTTSQDFTVELKVTSITNLKGYSVTLSYDPTLISLQEVTEGPFFSTKGKTFFYSKEDKGTILIDCALLGPEVSVSGEGTLATLSFTSLKAGSTDLTFKLAKTRDTYNKEIITTKKNAKLKSK
;
A
#
# COMPACT_ATOMS: atom_id res chain seq x y z
N MET A 1 -37.72 -45.99 68.58
CA MET A 1 -37.74 -45.58 67.17
C MET A 1 -36.30 -45.22 66.81
N SER A 2 -35.70 -46.01 65.94
CA SER A 2 -34.26 -46.08 65.77
C SER A 2 -33.70 -44.93 64.95
N TYR A 3 -32.68 -44.26 65.48
CA TYR A 3 -31.95 -43.17 64.80
C TYR A 3 -31.46 -43.52 63.42
N LYS A 4 -31.32 -44.78 63.09
CA LYS A 4 -30.86 -45.24 61.82
C LYS A 4 -31.81 -44.87 60.67
N LYS A 5 -33.15 -44.79 60.95
CA LYS A 5 -34.12 -44.38 59.93
C LYS A 5 -34.12 -42.88 59.69
N LEU A 6 -33.76 -42.07 60.70
CA LEU A 6 -33.67 -40.62 60.59
C LEU A 6 -32.42 -40.20 59.79
N ILE A 7 -31.32 -40.90 60.01
CA ILE A 7 -30.06 -40.60 59.31
C ILE A 7 -30.15 -40.97 57.82
N ILE A 8 -30.82 -42.02 57.49
CA ILE A 8 -31.02 -42.44 56.08
C ILE A 8 -31.94 -41.44 55.34
N SER A 9 -32.96 -40.89 56.04
CA SER A 9 -33.83 -39.88 55.47
C SER A 9 -33.13 -38.55 55.22
N LEU A 10 -32.17 -38.18 56.06
CA LEU A 10 -31.37 -36.96 55.89
C LEU A 10 -30.28 -37.11 54.77
N LEU A 11 -29.78 -38.34 54.57
CA LEU A 11 -28.76 -38.61 53.56
C LEU A 11 -29.32 -38.62 52.11
N ILE A 12 -30.63 -38.90 51.97
CA ILE A 12 -31.28 -38.94 50.66
C ILE A 12 -31.69 -37.53 50.19
N LEU A 13 -31.76 -36.54 51.08
CA LEU A 13 -32.10 -35.17 50.72
C LEU A 13 -30.88 -34.33 50.30
N SER A 14 -29.65 -34.87 50.45
CA SER A 14 -28.41 -34.18 50.11
C SER A 14 -27.86 -34.49 48.70
N ILE A 15 -28.54 -35.31 47.91
CA ILE A 15 -28.10 -35.68 46.56
C ILE A 15 -28.95 -35.02 45.46
N MET A 16 -29.48 -33.87 45.77
CA MET A 16 -30.19 -33.12 44.74
C MET A 16 -29.43 -31.83 44.43
N VAL A 17 -29.07 -31.75 43.15
CA VAL A 17 -28.65 -30.53 42.45
C VAL A 17 -27.17 -30.16 42.60
N ILE A 18 -26.30 -30.92 41.94
CA ILE A 18 -25.20 -30.32 41.21
C ILE A 18 -25.43 -30.67 39.72
N LEU A 19 -26.32 -29.96 39.09
CA LEU A 19 -26.24 -29.75 37.66
C LEU A 19 -25.00 -28.91 37.41
N PRO A 20 -23.99 -29.40 36.67
CA PRO A 20 -22.97 -28.52 36.15
C PRO A 20 -23.67 -27.58 35.18
N GLY A 21 -24.05 -26.41 35.70
CA GLY A 21 -24.37 -25.29 34.83
C GLY A 21 -23.20 -25.14 33.88
N CYS A 22 -23.48 -25.32 32.59
CA CYS A 22 -22.58 -24.96 31.52
C CYS A 22 -22.31 -23.46 31.69
N LEU A 23 -21.29 -23.09 32.50
CA LEU A 23 -20.68 -21.77 32.43
C LEU A 23 -20.08 -21.69 31.04
N GLY A 24 -20.89 -21.29 30.08
CA GLY A 24 -20.40 -20.82 28.80
C GLY A 24 -19.36 -19.75 29.13
N LYS A 25 -18.09 -20.09 28.98
CA LYS A 25 -16.99 -19.14 29.04
C LYS A 25 -17.30 -18.09 28.00
N LEU A 26 -17.85 -16.94 28.47
CA LEU A 26 -17.97 -15.76 27.67
C LEU A 26 -16.55 -15.37 27.26
N ILE A 27 -16.13 -15.83 26.09
CA ILE A 27 -14.95 -15.31 25.45
C ILE A 27 -15.32 -13.85 25.16
N PRO A 28 -14.65 -12.86 25.76
CA PRO A 28 -14.88 -11.48 25.35
C PRO A 28 -14.52 -11.40 23.87
N THR A 29 -15.53 -11.32 23.02
CA THR A 29 -15.36 -10.91 21.63
C THR A 29 -14.90 -9.46 21.69
N THR A 30 -13.58 -9.26 21.69
CA THR A 30 -13.02 -7.94 21.34
C THR A 30 -13.65 -7.57 20.01
N PRO A 31 -14.29 -6.40 19.90
CA PRO A 31 -14.80 -5.95 18.62
C PRO A 31 -13.60 -5.93 17.65
N SER A 32 -13.64 -6.76 16.62
CA SER A 32 -12.70 -6.67 15.52
C SER A 32 -12.96 -5.31 14.87
N VAL A 33 -12.21 -4.30 15.28
CA VAL A 33 -12.17 -3.03 14.59
C VAL A 33 -11.57 -3.32 13.23
N THR A 34 -12.42 -3.51 12.22
CA THR A 34 -11.96 -3.57 10.84
C THR A 34 -11.43 -2.17 10.52
N PRO A 35 -10.12 -2.04 10.29
CA PRO A 35 -9.55 -0.75 10.03
C PRO A 35 -10.12 -0.13 8.75
N PRO A 36 -10.19 1.18 8.64
CA PRO A 36 -10.71 1.83 7.44
C PRO A 36 -9.85 1.41 6.24
N ALA A 37 -10.50 0.88 5.20
CA ALA A 37 -9.84 0.61 3.93
C ALA A 37 -9.25 1.92 3.38
N GLY A 38 -8.07 1.83 2.75
CA GLY A 38 -7.47 2.98 2.08
C GLY A 38 -8.42 3.53 1.00
N THR A 39 -8.52 4.86 0.91
CA THR A 39 -9.34 5.51 -0.11
C THR A 39 -8.57 5.60 -1.43
N ALA A 40 -9.26 5.32 -2.53
CA ALA A 40 -8.72 5.41 -3.88
C ALA A 40 -8.12 6.79 -4.17
N GLY A 41 -6.95 6.80 -4.83
CA GLY A 41 -6.25 7.99 -5.26
C GLY A 41 -5.97 7.98 -6.76
N VAL A 42 -5.24 8.99 -7.23
CA VAL A 42 -4.75 9.08 -8.60
C VAL A 42 -3.23 9.00 -8.57
N LEU A 43 -2.66 8.04 -9.30
CA LEU A 43 -1.25 8.01 -9.66
C LEU A 43 -1.07 8.75 -10.99
N TYR A 44 -0.15 9.68 -11.05
CA TYR A 44 0.08 10.46 -12.25
C TYR A 44 1.55 10.82 -12.43
N LEU A 45 1.89 11.13 -13.66
CA LEU A 45 3.22 11.59 -14.05
C LEU A 45 3.16 13.08 -14.33
N GLU A 46 4.10 13.83 -13.78
CA GLU A 46 4.20 15.28 -13.94
C GLU A 46 5.61 15.69 -14.40
N PRO A 47 5.73 16.51 -15.45
CA PRO A 47 4.63 17.08 -16.24
C PRO A 47 3.92 16.06 -17.12
N ALA A 48 2.59 16.21 -17.28
CA ALA A 48 1.78 15.33 -18.13
C ALA A 48 2.10 15.47 -19.63
N ASN A 49 2.62 16.64 -20.03
CA ASN A 49 3.10 16.91 -21.39
C ASN A 49 4.39 17.71 -21.31
N LEU A 50 5.41 17.28 -22.02
CA LEU A 50 6.69 17.94 -22.05
C LEU A 50 7.22 18.03 -23.48
N THR A 51 7.68 19.22 -23.88
CA THR A 51 8.39 19.44 -25.14
C THR A 51 9.86 19.73 -24.82
N LEU A 52 10.74 18.98 -25.47
CA LEU A 52 12.18 18.95 -25.24
C LEU A 52 12.94 19.29 -26.51
N THR A 53 14.23 19.57 -26.36
CA THR A 53 15.21 19.54 -27.44
C THR A 53 16.06 18.27 -27.33
N THR A 54 16.65 17.84 -28.44
CA THR A 54 17.56 16.70 -28.44
C THR A 54 18.74 16.96 -27.49
N SER A 55 19.21 15.93 -26.78
CA SER A 55 20.30 15.96 -25.78
C SER A 55 19.97 16.81 -24.54
N GLN A 56 18.71 17.08 -24.28
CA GLN A 56 18.26 17.79 -23.09
C GLN A 56 17.98 16.80 -21.96
N ASP A 57 18.51 17.13 -20.77
CA ASP A 57 18.14 16.48 -19.52
C ASP A 57 16.83 17.03 -18.99
N PHE A 58 16.00 16.16 -18.43
CA PHE A 58 14.70 16.53 -17.87
C PHE A 58 14.27 15.53 -16.79
N THR A 59 13.31 15.94 -15.98
CA THR A 59 12.75 15.07 -14.93
C THR A 59 11.25 14.88 -15.13
N VAL A 60 10.76 13.72 -14.70
CA VAL A 60 9.35 13.40 -14.56
C VAL A 60 9.13 12.88 -13.15
N GLU A 61 8.15 13.43 -12.46
CA GLU A 61 7.77 12.97 -11.13
C GLU A 61 6.61 11.96 -11.20
N LEU A 62 6.76 10.86 -10.48
CA LEU A 62 5.66 9.96 -10.15
C LEU A 62 4.99 10.50 -8.89
N LYS A 63 3.73 10.89 -9.01
CA LYS A 63 2.96 11.52 -7.92
C LYS A 63 1.67 10.78 -7.61
N VAL A 64 1.18 11.01 -6.41
CA VAL A 64 -0.12 10.53 -5.98
C VAL A 64 -0.94 11.67 -5.38
N THR A 65 -2.25 11.62 -5.57
CA THR A 65 -3.18 12.57 -4.93
C THR A 65 -4.36 11.84 -4.30
N SER A 66 -4.90 12.41 -3.24
CA SER A 66 -6.13 11.98 -2.55
C SER A 66 -6.13 10.51 -2.09
N ILE A 67 -4.96 9.97 -1.72
CA ILE A 67 -4.85 8.61 -1.20
C ILE A 67 -4.89 8.61 0.33
N THR A 68 -5.44 7.56 0.94
CA THR A 68 -5.41 7.37 2.39
C THR A 68 -4.81 6.02 2.75
N ASN A 69 -4.10 5.97 3.89
CA ASN A 69 -3.52 4.77 4.46
C ASN A 69 -2.54 4.03 3.52
N LEU A 70 -1.79 4.76 2.68
CA LEU A 70 -0.82 4.16 1.77
C LEU A 70 0.40 3.68 2.56
N LYS A 71 0.70 2.39 2.47
CA LYS A 71 1.84 1.72 3.10
C LYS A 71 2.96 1.40 2.12
N GLY A 72 2.60 1.08 0.89
CA GLY A 72 3.56 0.74 -0.15
C GLY A 72 2.95 0.77 -1.55
N TYR A 73 3.83 0.87 -2.52
CA TYR A 73 3.45 0.81 -3.94
C TYR A 73 4.48 0.03 -4.76
N SER A 74 3.98 -0.54 -5.86
CA SER A 74 4.77 -1.16 -6.93
C SER A 74 4.26 -0.62 -8.24
N VAL A 75 5.10 0.07 -8.99
CA VAL A 75 4.78 0.70 -10.27
C VAL A 75 5.74 0.22 -11.33
N THR A 76 5.20 -0.18 -12.47
CA THR A 76 5.97 -0.46 -13.68
C THR A 76 5.58 0.54 -14.75
N LEU A 77 6.55 1.32 -15.21
CA LEU A 77 6.41 2.27 -16.32
C LEU A 77 7.08 1.72 -17.58
N SER A 78 6.65 2.18 -18.74
CA SER A 78 7.34 1.90 -20.00
C SER A 78 7.49 3.17 -20.83
N TYR A 79 8.58 3.23 -21.60
CA TYR A 79 8.92 4.30 -22.51
C TYR A 79 9.69 3.75 -23.73
N ASP A 80 9.95 4.56 -24.75
CA ASP A 80 10.80 4.17 -25.88
C ASP A 80 12.28 4.50 -25.59
N PRO A 81 13.12 3.48 -25.30
CA PRO A 81 14.54 3.69 -24.97
C PRO A 81 15.38 4.16 -26.17
N THR A 82 14.82 4.17 -27.38
CA THR A 82 15.51 4.73 -28.55
C THR A 82 15.34 6.26 -28.65
N LEU A 83 14.39 6.84 -27.92
CA LEU A 83 14.07 8.28 -27.93
C LEU A 83 14.54 9.00 -26.68
N ILE A 84 14.46 8.34 -25.52
CA ILE A 84 14.92 8.88 -24.25
C ILE A 84 15.69 7.80 -23.48
N SER A 85 16.62 8.21 -22.62
CA SER A 85 17.39 7.33 -21.74
C SER A 85 17.12 7.68 -20.28
N LEU A 86 16.77 6.70 -19.45
CA LEU A 86 16.70 6.88 -18.01
C LEU A 86 18.12 7.00 -17.45
N GLN A 87 18.36 7.98 -16.60
CA GLN A 87 19.63 8.19 -15.91
C GLN A 87 19.53 7.72 -14.45
N GLU A 88 18.46 8.10 -13.77
CA GLU A 88 18.30 7.83 -12.35
C GLU A 88 16.81 7.79 -11.94
N VAL A 89 16.51 7.03 -10.90
CA VAL A 89 15.23 7.08 -10.17
C VAL A 89 15.55 7.29 -8.69
N THR A 90 15.07 8.40 -8.13
CA THR A 90 15.24 8.73 -6.72
C THR A 90 13.90 8.67 -5.97
N GLU A 91 13.96 8.33 -4.68
CA GLU A 91 12.79 8.31 -3.82
C GLU A 91 12.26 9.73 -3.60
N GLY A 92 10.94 9.91 -3.71
CA GLY A 92 10.27 11.17 -3.42
C GLY A 92 10.00 11.36 -1.92
N PRO A 93 9.72 12.62 -1.51
CA PRO A 93 9.57 12.98 -0.09
C PRO A 93 8.29 12.44 0.55
N PHE A 94 7.31 11.97 -0.21
CA PHE A 94 6.01 11.59 0.34
C PHE A 94 6.10 10.45 1.35
N PHE A 95 7.04 9.50 1.14
CA PHE A 95 7.31 8.42 2.07
C PHE A 95 8.49 8.74 3.00
N SER A 96 9.61 9.19 2.46
CA SER A 96 10.87 9.36 3.19
C SER A 96 10.78 10.35 4.36
N THR A 97 9.86 11.32 4.31
CA THR A 97 9.59 12.26 5.41
C THR A 97 8.78 11.67 6.56
N LYS A 98 8.18 10.48 6.39
CA LYS A 98 7.29 9.87 7.39
C LYS A 98 7.92 8.72 8.15
N GLY A 99 9.04 8.19 7.69
CA GLY A 99 9.72 7.09 8.36
C GLY A 99 10.78 6.43 7.51
N LYS A 100 11.30 5.31 8.00
CA LYS A 100 12.24 4.50 7.22
C LYS A 100 11.47 3.81 6.09
N THR A 101 12.10 3.77 4.93
CA THR A 101 11.55 3.16 3.72
C THR A 101 12.44 2.04 3.22
N PHE A 102 11.85 1.16 2.44
CA PHE A 102 12.53 0.33 1.47
C PHE A 102 12.20 0.91 0.10
N PHE A 103 13.19 1.42 -0.61
CA PHE A 103 13.04 1.93 -1.96
C PHE A 103 13.91 1.11 -2.90
N TYR A 104 13.34 0.67 -4.02
CA TYR A 104 14.04 -0.09 -5.05
C TYR A 104 13.57 0.34 -6.43
N SER A 105 14.50 0.51 -7.34
CA SER A 105 14.22 0.75 -8.76
C SER A 105 15.11 -0.10 -9.65
N LYS A 106 14.57 -0.50 -10.79
CA LYS A 106 15.29 -1.25 -11.83
C LYS A 106 14.76 -0.86 -13.19
N GLU A 107 15.67 -0.62 -14.13
CA GLU A 107 15.34 -0.43 -15.54
C GLU A 107 15.80 -1.63 -16.36
N ASP A 108 15.00 -2.04 -17.33
CA ASP A 108 15.35 -3.04 -18.35
C ASP A 108 14.62 -2.70 -19.66
N LYS A 109 15.38 -2.32 -20.68
CA LYS A 109 14.92 -2.11 -22.08
C LYS A 109 13.66 -1.25 -22.20
N GLY A 110 13.65 -0.09 -21.54
CA GLY A 110 12.52 0.85 -21.60
C GLY A 110 11.38 0.50 -20.64
N THR A 111 11.62 -0.43 -19.71
CA THR A 111 10.68 -0.77 -18.62
C THR A 111 11.32 -0.41 -17.29
N ILE A 112 10.66 0.39 -16.48
CA ILE A 112 11.12 0.85 -15.17
C ILE A 112 10.23 0.26 -14.11
N LEU A 113 10.77 -0.56 -13.21
CA LEU A 113 10.13 -1.00 -11.98
C LEU A 113 10.51 -0.06 -10.84
N ILE A 114 9.54 0.35 -10.05
CA ILE A 114 9.73 1.18 -8.86
C ILE A 114 8.88 0.58 -7.73
N ASP A 115 9.55 0.13 -6.68
CA ASP A 115 8.93 -0.42 -5.49
C ASP A 115 9.30 0.44 -4.28
N CYS A 116 8.32 0.76 -3.45
CA CYS A 116 8.57 1.43 -2.20
C CYS A 116 7.59 0.98 -1.12
N ALA A 117 8.11 0.86 0.10
CA ALA A 117 7.29 0.55 1.27
C ALA A 117 7.82 1.27 2.52
N LEU A 118 6.90 1.77 3.35
CA LEU A 118 7.21 2.23 4.69
C LEU A 118 7.50 1.02 5.60
N LEU A 119 8.61 1.09 6.33
CA LEU A 119 9.01 0.06 7.28
C LEU A 119 8.39 0.31 8.66
N GLY A 120 8.06 -0.77 9.35
CA GLY A 120 7.42 -0.74 10.67
C GLY A 120 5.92 -1.07 10.63
N PRO A 121 5.35 -1.55 11.75
CA PRO A 121 3.93 -1.83 11.84
C PRO A 121 3.13 -0.52 11.78
N GLU A 122 1.94 -0.58 11.18
CA GLU A 122 0.93 0.50 11.18
C GLU A 122 1.37 1.89 10.66
N VAL A 123 2.59 2.00 10.10
CA VAL A 123 3.06 3.26 9.49
C VAL A 123 2.49 3.39 8.09
N SER A 124 1.84 4.50 7.78
CA SER A 124 1.27 4.83 6.48
C SER A 124 1.28 6.33 6.22
N VAL A 125 1.02 6.71 4.98
CA VAL A 125 0.85 8.10 4.56
C VAL A 125 -0.53 8.31 3.95
N SER A 126 -1.03 9.54 4.07
CA SER A 126 -2.28 9.97 3.46
C SER A 126 -2.10 11.36 2.86
N GLY A 127 -2.89 11.66 1.83
CA GLY A 127 -2.86 12.95 1.14
C GLY A 127 -2.29 12.86 -0.28
N GLU A 128 -1.40 13.76 -0.61
CA GLU A 128 -0.76 13.88 -1.92
C GLU A 128 0.73 14.12 -1.80
N GLY A 129 1.49 13.77 -2.84
CA GLY A 129 2.93 14.03 -2.87
C GLY A 129 3.66 13.28 -3.96
N THR A 130 4.97 13.53 -4.02
CA THR A 130 5.89 12.87 -4.95
C THR A 130 6.38 11.57 -4.36
N LEU A 131 6.16 10.48 -5.10
CA LEU A 131 6.57 9.12 -4.76
C LEU A 131 7.99 8.81 -5.24
N ALA A 132 8.32 9.25 -6.47
CA ALA A 132 9.64 9.09 -7.07
C ALA A 132 9.88 10.20 -8.09
N THR A 133 11.16 10.53 -8.32
CA THR A 133 11.62 11.40 -9.39
C THR A 133 12.47 10.59 -10.36
N LEU A 134 12.14 10.69 -11.65
CA LEU A 134 12.82 10.00 -12.73
C LEU A 134 13.58 11.04 -13.57
N SER A 135 14.88 10.87 -13.69
CA SER A 135 15.76 11.72 -14.49
C SER A 135 16.06 11.05 -15.83
N PHE A 136 15.87 11.76 -16.92
CA PHE A 136 16.05 11.28 -18.28
C PHE A 136 16.90 12.24 -19.10
N THR A 137 17.48 11.72 -20.19
CA THR A 137 18.07 12.49 -21.28
C THR A 137 17.32 12.19 -22.58
N SER A 138 16.96 13.22 -23.32
CA SER A 138 16.41 13.09 -24.68
C SER A 138 17.53 12.70 -25.66
N LEU A 139 17.36 11.61 -26.43
CA LEU A 139 18.39 11.10 -27.32
C LEU A 139 18.25 11.62 -28.75
N LYS A 140 17.03 11.72 -29.24
CA LYS A 140 16.74 12.17 -30.60
C LYS A 140 15.31 12.71 -30.73
N ALA A 141 15.04 13.41 -31.82
CA ALA A 141 13.70 13.92 -32.12
C ALA A 141 12.69 12.78 -32.27
N GLY A 142 11.50 12.97 -31.73
CA GLY A 142 10.41 12.00 -31.73
C GLY A 142 9.40 12.26 -30.64
N SER A 143 8.43 11.35 -30.49
CA SER A 143 7.42 11.40 -29.42
C SER A 143 7.31 10.03 -28.78
N THR A 144 7.36 9.98 -27.46
CA THR A 144 7.13 8.79 -26.66
C THR A 144 6.17 9.09 -25.52
N ASP A 145 5.39 8.09 -25.14
CA ASP A 145 4.56 8.15 -23.94
C ASP A 145 5.29 7.42 -22.81
N LEU A 146 5.34 8.02 -21.61
CA LEU A 146 5.68 7.32 -20.39
C LEU A 146 4.39 6.78 -19.78
N THR A 147 4.21 5.45 -19.80
CA THR A 147 2.93 4.81 -19.52
C THR A 147 3.00 3.84 -18.35
N PHE A 148 1.96 3.80 -17.53
CA PHE A 148 1.80 2.77 -16.50
C PHE A 148 1.43 1.42 -17.13
N LYS A 149 2.31 0.43 -16.99
CA LYS A 149 2.03 -0.97 -17.32
C LYS A 149 1.40 -1.69 -16.13
N LEU A 150 1.91 -1.40 -14.93
CA LEU A 150 1.40 -1.91 -13.66
C LEU A 150 1.41 -0.78 -12.64
N ALA A 151 0.41 -0.73 -11.77
CA ALA A 151 0.45 0.08 -10.56
C ALA A 151 -0.38 -0.62 -9.49
N LYS A 152 0.28 -1.00 -8.41
CA LYS A 152 -0.33 -1.59 -7.22
C LYS A 152 0.01 -0.72 -6.03
N THR A 153 -0.98 -0.37 -5.24
CA THR A 153 -0.84 0.35 -3.99
C THR A 153 -1.46 -0.47 -2.87
N ARG A 154 -0.82 -0.47 -1.70
CA ARG A 154 -1.21 -1.29 -0.56
C ARG A 154 -1.37 -0.45 0.69
N ASP A 155 -2.37 -0.78 1.49
CA ASP A 155 -2.57 -0.22 2.82
C ASP A 155 -1.79 -0.98 3.90
N THR A 156 -1.93 -0.57 5.17
CA THR A 156 -1.29 -1.22 6.33
C THR A 156 -1.74 -2.65 6.57
N TYR A 157 -2.86 -3.08 5.98
CA TYR A 157 -3.40 -4.44 6.05
C TYR A 157 -3.07 -5.28 4.81
N ASN A 158 -2.17 -4.77 3.96
CA ASN A 158 -1.81 -5.39 2.68
C ASN A 158 -3.00 -5.51 1.70
N LYS A 159 -4.06 -4.74 1.91
CA LYS A 159 -5.18 -4.65 0.95
C LYS A 159 -4.81 -3.69 -0.17
N GLU A 160 -5.25 -4.01 -1.37
CA GLU A 160 -5.03 -3.14 -2.52
C GLU A 160 -5.92 -1.89 -2.43
N ILE A 161 -5.28 -0.73 -2.60
CA ILE A 161 -5.97 0.55 -2.80
C ILE A 161 -6.07 0.75 -4.31
N ILE A 162 -7.29 0.74 -4.85
CA ILE A 162 -7.50 0.93 -6.29
C ILE A 162 -7.20 2.38 -6.65
N THR A 163 -6.26 2.59 -7.60
CA THR A 163 -5.87 3.91 -8.09
C THR A 163 -6.15 4.07 -9.57
N THR A 164 -6.57 5.26 -9.97
CA THR A 164 -6.56 5.64 -11.39
C THR A 164 -5.16 6.09 -11.79
N LYS A 165 -4.84 5.98 -13.09
CA LYS A 165 -3.51 6.25 -13.63
C LYS A 165 -3.59 7.30 -14.74
N LYS A 166 -2.65 8.28 -14.75
CA LYS A 166 -2.51 9.29 -15.81
C LYS A 166 -1.07 9.26 -16.31
N ASN A 167 -0.90 8.91 -17.58
CA ASN A 167 0.38 8.84 -18.28
C ASN A 167 0.92 10.23 -18.61
N ALA A 168 2.18 10.29 -19.02
CA ALA A 168 2.80 11.50 -19.56
C ALA A 168 3.19 11.32 -21.04
N LYS A 169 3.11 12.40 -21.80
CA LYS A 169 3.53 12.47 -23.19
C LYS A 169 4.75 13.37 -23.33
N LEU A 170 5.79 12.84 -23.94
CA LEU A 170 7.08 13.48 -24.13
C LEU A 170 7.35 13.65 -25.61
N LYS A 171 7.70 14.86 -26.05
CA LYS A 171 8.01 15.18 -27.44
C LYS A 171 9.35 15.90 -27.51
N SER A 172 10.32 15.34 -28.22
CA SER A 172 11.59 15.97 -28.53
C SER A 172 11.58 16.53 -29.96
N LYS A 173 12.16 17.70 -30.13
CA LYS A 173 12.35 18.39 -31.44
C LYS A 173 13.80 18.44 -31.81
#